data_c1add5cdc9be6f6073a9007b24d2a4fa
#
_entry.id   c1add5cdc9be6f6073a9007b24d2a4fa
#
_cell.length_a   1.000
_cell.length_b   1.000
_cell.length_c   1.000
_cell.angle_alpha   90.00
_cell.angle_beta   90.00
_cell.angle_gamma   90.00
#
_symmetry.space_group_name_H-M   'P 1'
#
loop_
_entity.id
_entity.type
_entity.pdbx_description
1 polymer ?
#
loop_
_entity_poly.entity_id
_entity_poly.type
_entity_poly.pdbx_seq_one_letter_code
_entity_poly.pdbx_strand_id
1 'polypeptide(L)'
;MSNNNWKKLGVFAFLDTGPPFTNQEYYPTLLMLHGLSVTAEFFKHFLPLAKVVGARVILINRRGYPGSDPFSDQDHAIIASATHDTPEASENANLFMKARTKELYDFLCEIVRSEDLPTNSIILAGWSLGAAFMTTFLAYAPSFEADDIELSRYIRRVIAYDPPSIAMGYPAPDGYYYLPEGKDDDMKSFPLWVTSYYTHGETLETLSRTALDDPRPTILAMSAEDIELAFYVPPSLPDGVDMLLLRNGLKSGLFERLRMAAVFVPDGTEDGWCNVEFRYFWCDRSLWQVPWGIWSFNAEIESAKELGKQVRRHSIVRMSGANHCGHWDEPERTLKLLVSDA
;
A
#
# COMPACT_ATOMS: atom_id res chain seq x y z
N MET A 1 -22.91 -16.62 2.68
CA MET A 1 -21.74 -17.06 1.86
C MET A 1 -21.66 -16.09 0.69
N SER A 2 -20.79 -15.11 0.76
CA SER A 2 -20.55 -14.21 -0.39
C SER A 2 -19.94 -15.07 -1.51
N ASN A 3 -20.66 -15.28 -2.59
CA ASN A 3 -20.18 -15.92 -3.82
C ASN A 3 -19.22 -14.94 -4.53
N ASN A 4 -18.20 -14.45 -3.82
CA ASN A 4 -17.15 -13.67 -4.45
C ASN A 4 -16.37 -14.59 -5.38
N ASN A 5 -16.42 -14.30 -6.66
CA ASN A 5 -15.80 -15.13 -7.69
C ASN A 5 -14.28 -14.86 -7.71
N TRP A 6 -13.57 -15.42 -6.72
CA TRP A 6 -12.12 -15.34 -6.65
C TRP A 6 -11.49 -15.95 -7.89
N LYS A 7 -10.58 -15.19 -8.49
CA LYS A 7 -9.71 -15.61 -9.59
C LYS A 7 -8.31 -15.86 -9.07
N LYS A 8 -7.51 -16.61 -9.82
CA LYS A 8 -6.08 -16.80 -9.53
C LYS A 8 -5.27 -16.57 -10.81
N LEU A 9 -4.19 -15.78 -10.65
CA LEU A 9 -3.23 -15.53 -11.72
C LEU A 9 -1.83 -15.41 -11.10
N GLY A 10 -0.88 -16.19 -11.61
CA GLY A 10 0.43 -16.33 -10.99
C GLY A 10 0.29 -16.75 -9.52
N VAL A 11 0.95 -16.02 -8.63
CA VAL A 11 0.93 -16.30 -7.18
C VAL A 11 -0.25 -15.66 -6.45
N PHE A 12 -1.08 -14.85 -7.13
CA PHE A 12 -2.11 -14.02 -6.49
C PHE A 12 -3.51 -14.57 -6.69
N ALA A 13 -4.30 -14.58 -5.60
CA ALA A 13 -5.75 -14.62 -5.66
C ALA A 13 -6.29 -13.19 -5.68
N PHE A 14 -7.34 -12.93 -6.46
CA PHE A 14 -7.89 -11.60 -6.61
C PHE A 14 -9.38 -11.61 -6.97
N LEU A 15 -10.03 -10.51 -6.67
CA LEU A 15 -11.38 -10.18 -7.11
C LEU A 15 -11.31 -9.13 -8.21
N ASP A 16 -12.18 -9.22 -9.20
CA ASP A 16 -12.15 -8.36 -10.37
C ASP A 16 -13.56 -8.08 -10.88
N THR A 17 -13.91 -6.81 -10.98
CA THR A 17 -15.22 -6.37 -11.48
C THR A 17 -15.37 -6.49 -12.99
N GLY A 18 -14.26 -6.66 -13.71
CA GLY A 18 -14.22 -6.45 -15.16
C GLY A 18 -14.40 -4.98 -15.56
N PRO A 19 -14.42 -4.68 -16.86
CA PRO A 19 -14.65 -3.34 -17.38
C PRO A 19 -16.00 -2.78 -16.91
N PRO A 20 -16.07 -1.46 -16.58
CA PRO A 20 -17.32 -0.86 -16.07
C PRO A 20 -18.45 -0.80 -17.12
N PHE A 21 -18.08 -0.67 -18.42
CA PHE A 21 -19.01 -0.60 -19.55
C PHE A 21 -18.43 -1.29 -20.79
N THR A 22 -19.27 -1.87 -21.62
CA THR A 22 -18.86 -2.66 -22.78
C THR A 22 -18.36 -1.85 -24.00
N ASN A 23 -18.61 -0.54 -24.04
CA ASN A 23 -18.31 0.32 -25.20
C ASN A 23 -17.53 1.58 -24.82
N GLN A 24 -16.80 1.56 -23.70
CA GLN A 24 -16.00 2.70 -23.28
C GLN A 24 -14.54 2.49 -23.71
N GLU A 25 -14.01 3.41 -24.53
CA GLU A 25 -12.63 3.36 -25.02
C GLU A 25 -11.58 3.54 -23.91
N TYR A 26 -11.93 4.30 -22.85
CA TYR A 26 -11.04 4.55 -21.72
C TYR A 26 -11.79 4.44 -20.39
N TYR A 27 -11.19 3.72 -19.45
CA TYR A 27 -11.60 3.65 -18.04
C TYR A 27 -10.37 3.41 -17.15
N PRO A 28 -10.31 4.00 -15.95
CA PRO A 28 -9.27 3.67 -14.99
C PRO A 28 -9.45 2.25 -14.44
N THR A 29 -8.33 1.54 -14.28
CA THR A 29 -8.28 0.22 -13.64
C THR A 29 -7.51 0.36 -12.33
N LEU A 30 -8.22 0.32 -11.20
CA LEU A 30 -7.62 0.34 -9.87
C LEU A 30 -7.24 -1.07 -9.45
N LEU A 31 -5.94 -1.29 -9.21
CA LEU A 31 -5.44 -2.49 -8.54
C LEU A 31 -5.08 -2.12 -7.09
N MET A 32 -5.67 -2.84 -6.14
CA MET A 32 -5.54 -2.53 -4.71
C MET A 32 -4.83 -3.65 -3.97
N LEU A 33 -3.71 -3.32 -3.29
CA LEU A 33 -2.99 -4.19 -2.37
C LEU A 33 -3.31 -3.79 -0.93
N HIS A 34 -3.61 -4.79 -0.12
CA HIS A 34 -3.91 -4.61 1.31
C HIS A 34 -2.67 -4.46 2.18
N GLY A 35 -2.89 -4.05 3.44
CA GLY A 35 -1.89 -3.87 4.47
C GLY A 35 -1.63 -5.10 5.33
N LEU A 36 -1.17 -4.86 6.56
CA LEU A 36 -0.88 -5.88 7.57
C LEU A 36 -2.16 -6.49 8.11
N SER A 37 -2.19 -7.81 8.27
CA SER A 37 -3.28 -8.57 8.94
C SER A 37 -4.65 -8.50 8.30
N VAL A 38 -4.80 -7.93 7.11
CA VAL A 38 -6.09 -7.86 6.41
C VAL A 38 -6.00 -8.48 5.03
N THR A 39 -7.14 -8.88 4.48
CA THR A 39 -7.28 -9.42 3.13
C THR A 39 -7.86 -8.38 2.18
N ALA A 40 -7.94 -8.72 0.90
CA ALA A 40 -8.61 -7.91 -0.11
C ALA A 40 -10.11 -7.69 0.18
N GLU A 41 -10.76 -8.57 0.97
CA GLU A 41 -12.15 -8.40 1.40
C GLU A 41 -12.37 -7.11 2.22
N PHE A 42 -11.32 -6.55 2.81
CA PHE A 42 -11.41 -5.27 3.51
C PHE A 42 -11.79 -4.10 2.58
N PHE A 43 -11.62 -4.28 1.27
CA PHE A 43 -12.01 -3.29 0.23
C PHE A 43 -13.28 -3.70 -0.54
N LYS A 44 -14.01 -4.72 -0.10
CA LYS A 44 -15.15 -5.28 -0.84
C LYS A 44 -16.22 -4.26 -1.22
N HIS A 45 -16.37 -3.18 -0.44
CA HIS A 45 -17.31 -2.10 -0.71
C HIS A 45 -17.00 -1.31 -1.99
N PHE A 46 -15.78 -1.43 -2.54
CA PHE A 46 -15.45 -0.87 -3.84
C PHE A 46 -16.08 -1.63 -5.01
N LEU A 47 -16.31 -2.95 -4.87
CA LEU A 47 -16.80 -3.78 -5.97
C LEU A 47 -18.15 -3.31 -6.53
N PRO A 48 -19.22 -3.09 -5.71
CA PRO A 48 -20.50 -2.61 -6.23
C PRO A 48 -20.44 -1.16 -6.75
N LEU A 49 -19.45 -0.38 -6.32
CA LEU A 49 -19.26 1.01 -6.69
C LEU A 49 -18.43 1.21 -7.96
N ALA A 50 -17.70 0.19 -8.40
CA ALA A 50 -16.81 0.25 -9.55
C ALA A 50 -17.52 0.80 -10.80
N LYS A 51 -18.67 0.23 -11.12
CA LYS A 51 -19.48 0.68 -12.25
C LYS A 51 -20.04 2.11 -12.08
N VAL A 52 -20.44 2.49 -10.86
CA VAL A 52 -20.95 3.82 -10.54
C VAL A 52 -19.88 4.90 -10.75
N VAL A 53 -18.64 4.57 -10.39
CA VAL A 53 -17.49 5.48 -10.54
C VAL A 53 -16.87 5.41 -11.95
N GLY A 54 -17.30 4.44 -12.77
CA GLY A 54 -16.75 4.25 -14.12
C GLY A 54 -15.35 3.67 -14.14
N ALA A 55 -14.99 2.85 -13.16
CA ALA A 55 -13.69 2.22 -13.01
C ALA A 55 -13.79 0.70 -13.00
N ARG A 56 -12.74 0.00 -13.43
CA ARG A 56 -12.51 -1.41 -13.11
C ARG A 56 -11.77 -1.47 -11.77
N VAL A 57 -12.15 -2.40 -10.90
CA VAL A 57 -11.52 -2.60 -9.59
C VAL A 57 -11.02 -4.04 -9.48
N ILE A 58 -9.73 -4.19 -9.18
CA ILE A 58 -9.06 -5.46 -8.94
C ILE A 58 -8.50 -5.41 -7.51
N LEU A 59 -9.01 -6.29 -6.64
CA LEU A 59 -8.60 -6.40 -5.24
C LEU A 59 -7.73 -7.64 -5.07
N ILE A 60 -6.48 -7.47 -4.65
CA ILE A 60 -5.46 -8.53 -4.68
C ILE A 60 -5.14 -8.97 -3.24
N ASN A 61 -5.23 -10.28 -2.99
CA ASN A 61 -4.59 -10.88 -1.83
C ASN A 61 -3.10 -11.04 -2.10
N ARG A 62 -2.26 -10.43 -1.24
CA ARG A 62 -0.80 -10.58 -1.34
C ARG A 62 -0.39 -12.04 -1.12
N ARG A 63 0.78 -12.42 -1.61
CA ARG A 63 1.35 -13.73 -1.36
C ARG A 63 1.38 -14.03 0.14
N GLY A 64 1.09 -15.28 0.53
CA GLY A 64 0.95 -15.71 1.91
C GLY A 64 -0.41 -15.41 2.55
N TYR A 65 -1.35 -14.82 1.81
CA TYR A 65 -2.73 -14.57 2.23
C TYR A 65 -3.71 -15.55 1.57
N PRO A 66 -4.95 -15.68 2.08
CA PRO A 66 -5.92 -16.68 1.61
C PRO A 66 -6.08 -16.72 0.09
N GLY A 67 -5.98 -17.91 -0.49
CA GLY A 67 -6.11 -18.14 -1.93
C GLY A 67 -4.86 -17.83 -2.77
N SER A 68 -3.96 -16.99 -2.28
CA SER A 68 -2.64 -16.74 -2.90
C SER A 68 -1.64 -17.82 -2.51
N ASP A 69 -0.55 -17.96 -3.30
CA ASP A 69 0.49 -18.94 -3.00
C ASP A 69 1.19 -18.62 -1.67
N PRO A 70 1.56 -19.64 -0.88
CA PRO A 70 2.36 -19.44 0.31
C PRO A 70 3.78 -19.00 -0.03
N PHE A 71 4.47 -18.43 0.93
CA PHE A 71 5.91 -18.21 0.83
C PHE A 71 6.66 -19.55 0.89
N SER A 72 7.76 -19.66 0.16
CA SER A 72 8.68 -20.80 0.27
C SER A 72 9.52 -20.71 1.54
N ASP A 73 10.12 -21.83 1.97
CA ASP A 73 11.09 -21.86 3.07
C ASP A 73 12.27 -20.93 2.78
N GLN A 74 12.66 -20.80 1.50
CA GLN A 74 13.72 -19.88 1.08
C GLN A 74 13.31 -18.41 1.26
N ASP A 75 12.08 -18.02 0.90
CA ASP A 75 11.58 -16.66 1.13
C ASP A 75 11.58 -16.33 2.61
N HIS A 76 11.12 -17.28 3.44
CA HIS A 76 11.16 -17.14 4.90
C HIS A 76 12.59 -16.99 5.43
N ALA A 77 13.51 -17.82 4.97
CA ALA A 77 14.91 -17.75 5.39
C ALA A 77 15.56 -16.40 5.02
N ILE A 78 15.30 -15.89 3.82
CA ILE A 78 15.82 -14.60 3.34
C ILE A 78 15.33 -13.47 4.25
N ILE A 79 14.02 -13.35 4.48
CA ILE A 79 13.50 -12.24 5.30
C ILE A 79 13.84 -12.41 6.79
N ALA A 80 13.90 -13.63 7.31
CA ALA A 80 14.31 -13.91 8.67
C ALA A 80 15.79 -13.58 8.92
N SER A 81 16.67 -13.80 7.93
CA SER A 81 18.09 -13.49 8.04
C SER A 81 18.40 -11.98 8.03
N ALA A 82 17.46 -11.15 7.57
CA ALA A 82 17.59 -9.69 7.51
C ALA A 82 17.47 -9.00 8.89
N THR A 83 17.85 -9.68 9.99
CA THR A 83 17.62 -9.22 11.37
C THR A 83 18.69 -8.28 11.92
N HIS A 84 19.83 -8.17 11.27
CA HIS A 84 21.00 -7.42 11.73
C HIS A 84 21.21 -6.18 10.85
N ASP A 85 21.84 -5.17 11.41
CA ASP A 85 22.30 -4.00 10.65
C ASP A 85 23.64 -4.33 9.97
N THR A 86 23.59 -5.20 8.96
CA THR A 86 24.74 -5.61 8.15
C THR A 86 24.43 -5.44 6.67
N PRO A 87 25.46 -5.24 5.82
CA PRO A 87 25.27 -5.18 4.37
C PRO A 87 24.53 -6.40 3.79
N GLU A 88 24.81 -7.59 4.31
CA GLU A 88 24.17 -8.84 3.91
C GLU A 88 22.67 -8.87 4.26
N ALA A 89 22.32 -8.46 5.48
CA ALA A 89 20.93 -8.35 5.92
C ALA A 89 20.14 -7.33 5.06
N SER A 90 20.77 -6.20 4.75
CA SER A 90 20.20 -5.18 3.86
C SER A 90 19.97 -5.74 2.45
N GLU A 91 20.93 -6.50 1.92
CA GLU A 91 20.78 -7.12 0.60
C GLU A 91 19.69 -8.19 0.60
N ASN A 92 19.60 -9.03 1.61
CA ASN A 92 18.54 -10.02 1.74
C ASN A 92 17.14 -9.37 1.80
N ALA A 93 16.99 -8.27 2.53
CA ALA A 93 15.73 -7.50 2.54
C ALA A 93 15.40 -6.91 1.16
N ASN A 94 16.40 -6.39 0.44
CA ASN A 94 16.23 -5.89 -0.92
C ASN A 94 15.83 -7.02 -1.88
N LEU A 95 16.50 -8.17 -1.83
CA LEU A 95 16.19 -9.34 -2.67
C LEU A 95 14.77 -9.83 -2.43
N PHE A 96 14.35 -9.90 -1.16
CA PHE A 96 12.98 -10.28 -0.81
C PHE A 96 11.96 -9.34 -1.47
N MET A 97 12.11 -8.03 -1.32
CA MET A 97 11.17 -7.06 -1.87
C MET A 97 11.24 -6.98 -3.39
N LYS A 98 12.42 -7.12 -3.99
CA LYS A 98 12.57 -7.19 -5.45
C LYS A 98 11.83 -8.39 -6.04
N ALA A 99 11.89 -9.56 -5.40
CA ALA A 99 11.14 -10.74 -5.82
C ALA A 99 9.62 -10.51 -5.74
N ARG A 100 9.12 -9.87 -4.68
CA ARG A 100 7.68 -9.50 -4.55
C ARG A 100 7.26 -8.51 -5.62
N THR A 101 8.14 -7.58 -5.97
CA THR A 101 7.87 -6.64 -7.07
C THR A 101 7.81 -7.35 -8.41
N LYS A 102 8.70 -8.32 -8.65
CA LYS A 102 8.69 -9.09 -9.91
C LYS A 102 7.38 -9.88 -10.06
N GLU A 103 6.89 -10.51 -8.99
CA GLU A 103 5.61 -11.19 -8.99
C GLU A 103 4.45 -10.24 -9.38
N LEU A 104 4.43 -9.03 -8.81
CA LEU A 104 3.41 -8.04 -9.14
C LEU A 104 3.57 -7.49 -10.57
N TYR A 105 4.80 -7.30 -11.02
CA TYR A 105 5.10 -6.89 -12.39
C TYR A 105 4.60 -7.93 -13.40
N ASP A 106 4.87 -9.21 -13.17
CA ASP A 106 4.43 -10.31 -14.04
C ASP A 106 2.90 -10.45 -14.05
N PHE A 107 2.26 -10.28 -12.88
CA PHE A 107 0.80 -10.23 -12.77
C PHE A 107 0.21 -9.11 -13.65
N LEU A 108 0.76 -7.92 -13.57
CA LEU A 108 0.31 -6.77 -14.37
C LEU A 108 0.51 -6.97 -15.86
N CYS A 109 1.66 -7.53 -16.27
CA CYS A 109 1.91 -7.88 -17.66
C CYS A 109 0.87 -8.88 -18.18
N GLU A 110 0.53 -9.89 -17.38
CA GLU A 110 -0.45 -10.90 -17.78
C GLU A 110 -1.88 -10.33 -17.85
N ILE A 111 -2.25 -9.43 -16.94
CA ILE A 111 -3.53 -8.69 -17.02
C ILE A 111 -3.57 -7.85 -18.31
N VAL A 112 -2.48 -7.16 -18.65
CA VAL A 112 -2.40 -6.37 -19.90
C VAL A 112 -2.50 -7.27 -21.13
N ARG A 113 -1.88 -8.47 -21.14
CA ARG A 113 -1.96 -9.43 -22.27
C ARG A 113 -3.35 -10.02 -22.46
N SER A 114 -3.97 -10.39 -21.34
CA SER A 114 -5.25 -11.11 -21.36
C SER A 114 -6.45 -10.21 -21.61
N GLU A 115 -6.28 -8.90 -21.43
CA GLU A 115 -7.35 -7.91 -21.49
C GLU A 115 -6.94 -6.73 -22.37
N ASP A 116 -7.86 -6.17 -23.11
CA ASP A 116 -7.61 -4.97 -23.92
C ASP A 116 -7.68 -3.71 -23.03
N LEU A 117 -6.66 -3.53 -22.19
CA LEU A 117 -6.60 -2.39 -21.29
C LEU A 117 -6.15 -1.12 -22.02
N PRO A 118 -6.79 0.02 -21.76
CA PRO A 118 -6.32 1.29 -22.30
C PRO A 118 -4.92 1.61 -21.74
N THR A 119 -4.07 2.20 -22.57
CA THR A 119 -2.81 2.76 -22.09
C THR A 119 -3.05 3.88 -21.07
N ASN A 120 -2.13 4.07 -20.15
CA ASN A 120 -2.22 5.09 -19.10
C ASN A 120 -3.49 4.97 -18.24
N SER A 121 -4.00 3.75 -18.02
CA SER A 121 -5.26 3.51 -17.29
C SER A 121 -5.07 2.82 -15.95
N ILE A 122 -3.94 2.12 -15.74
CA ILE A 122 -3.70 1.36 -14.51
C ILE A 122 -3.29 2.31 -13.38
N ILE A 123 -4.01 2.20 -12.27
CA ILE A 123 -3.72 2.85 -11.00
C ILE A 123 -3.41 1.74 -10.00
N LEU A 124 -2.16 1.68 -9.54
CA LEU A 124 -1.72 0.71 -8.57
C LEU A 124 -1.70 1.36 -7.19
N ALA A 125 -2.49 0.86 -6.25
CA ALA A 125 -2.60 1.42 -4.90
C ALA A 125 -2.26 0.39 -3.83
N GLY A 126 -1.49 0.79 -2.83
CA GLY A 126 -1.18 -0.01 -1.65
C GLY A 126 -1.57 0.72 -0.38
N TRP A 127 -2.47 0.11 0.39
CA TRP A 127 -2.95 0.67 1.64
C TRP A 127 -2.08 0.24 2.83
N SER A 128 -1.83 1.17 3.77
CA SER A 128 -1.09 0.86 4.99
C SER A 128 0.30 0.27 4.69
N LEU A 129 0.64 -0.92 5.20
CA LEU A 129 1.86 -1.65 4.82
C LEU A 129 1.96 -1.90 3.31
N GLY A 130 0.83 -2.00 2.60
CA GLY A 130 0.79 -2.11 1.14
C GLY A 130 1.52 -0.98 0.43
N ALA A 131 1.66 0.19 1.05
CA ALA A 131 2.40 1.33 0.50
C ALA A 131 3.90 1.04 0.32
N ALA A 132 4.51 0.20 1.18
CA ALA A 132 5.88 -0.23 1.02
C ALA A 132 6.09 -1.03 -0.28
N PHE A 133 5.09 -1.78 -0.72
CA PHE A 133 5.11 -2.47 -2.02
C PHE A 133 4.99 -1.50 -3.19
N MET A 134 4.35 -0.35 -3.00
CA MET A 134 4.23 0.70 -4.01
C MET A 134 5.56 1.42 -4.25
N THR A 135 6.24 1.79 -3.19
CA THR A 135 7.60 2.38 -3.30
C THR A 135 8.57 1.36 -3.88
N THR A 136 8.47 0.09 -3.48
CA THR A 136 9.28 -0.99 -4.03
C THR A 136 9.01 -1.20 -5.53
N PHE A 137 7.73 -1.14 -5.94
CA PHE A 137 7.36 -1.27 -7.34
C PHE A 137 8.02 -0.18 -8.20
N LEU A 138 7.94 1.08 -7.79
CA LEU A 138 8.59 2.17 -8.51
C LEU A 138 10.12 2.10 -8.50
N ALA A 139 10.70 1.52 -7.44
CA ALA A 139 12.15 1.36 -7.33
C ALA A 139 12.69 0.27 -8.27
N TYR A 140 11.96 -0.83 -8.46
CA TYR A 140 12.48 -1.99 -9.18
C TYR A 140 11.84 -2.25 -10.55
N ALA A 141 10.60 -1.83 -10.79
CA ALA A 141 9.92 -2.07 -12.07
C ALA A 141 10.73 -1.62 -13.29
N PRO A 142 11.49 -0.49 -13.25
CA PRO A 142 12.35 -0.11 -14.37
C PRO A 142 13.45 -1.12 -14.71
N SER A 143 13.80 -2.01 -13.78
CA SER A 143 14.83 -3.04 -13.97
C SER A 143 14.28 -4.37 -14.52
N PHE A 144 12.97 -4.47 -14.73
CA PHE A 144 12.34 -5.66 -15.29
C PHE A 144 11.96 -5.42 -16.75
N GLU A 145 12.11 -6.47 -17.54
CA GLU A 145 11.73 -6.49 -18.95
C GLU A 145 10.63 -7.51 -19.17
N ALA A 146 9.74 -7.21 -20.08
CA ALA A 146 8.82 -8.15 -20.69
C ALA A 146 8.91 -7.94 -22.20
N ASP A 147 9.25 -9.00 -22.97
CA ASP A 147 9.61 -8.92 -24.37
C ASP A 147 8.54 -8.28 -25.26
N ASP A 148 7.28 -8.33 -24.84
CA ASP A 148 6.11 -7.94 -25.62
C ASP A 148 5.28 -6.79 -24.99
N ILE A 149 5.61 -6.35 -23.77
CA ILE A 149 4.84 -5.34 -23.04
C ILE A 149 5.76 -4.29 -22.41
N GLU A 150 5.61 -3.05 -22.84
CA GLU A 150 6.16 -1.89 -22.17
C GLU A 150 5.18 -1.45 -21.07
N LEU A 151 5.27 -2.08 -19.88
CA LEU A 151 4.29 -1.92 -18.79
C LEU A 151 4.16 -0.44 -18.33
N SER A 152 5.23 0.35 -18.40
CA SER A 152 5.23 1.78 -18.06
C SER A 152 4.19 2.59 -18.83
N ARG A 153 3.83 2.17 -20.05
CA ARG A 153 2.79 2.84 -20.87
C ARG A 153 1.37 2.64 -20.33
N TYR A 154 1.16 1.60 -19.55
CA TYR A 154 -0.16 1.28 -18.98
C TYR A 154 -0.33 1.84 -17.58
N ILE A 155 0.78 1.97 -16.81
CA ILE A 155 0.73 2.50 -15.44
C ILE A 155 0.63 4.02 -15.48
N ARG A 156 -0.51 4.54 -15.06
CA ARG A 156 -0.75 5.98 -14.91
C ARG A 156 -0.18 6.52 -13.63
N ARG A 157 -0.37 5.76 -12.54
CA ARG A 157 -0.12 6.22 -11.18
C ARG A 157 0.12 5.07 -10.23
N VAL A 158 1.00 5.32 -9.26
CA VAL A 158 1.22 4.46 -8.10
C VAL A 158 0.87 5.25 -6.84
N ILE A 159 0.03 4.68 -5.97
CA ILE A 159 -0.52 5.37 -4.80
C ILE A 159 -0.07 4.68 -3.51
N ALA A 160 0.60 5.42 -2.64
CA ALA A 160 0.72 5.09 -1.23
C ALA A 160 -0.56 5.58 -0.52
N TYR A 161 -1.47 4.67 -0.22
CA TYR A 161 -2.75 4.99 0.40
C TYR A 161 -2.67 4.82 1.92
N ASP A 162 -2.81 5.94 2.59
CA ASP A 162 -2.78 6.09 4.05
C ASP A 162 -1.60 5.36 4.72
N PRO A 163 -0.36 5.59 4.20
CA PRO A 163 0.80 4.85 4.66
C PRO A 163 1.20 5.29 6.07
N PRO A 164 1.37 4.36 7.03
CA PRO A 164 2.05 4.69 8.27
C PRO A 164 3.52 5.06 8.00
N SER A 165 4.08 5.97 8.78
CA SER A 165 5.45 6.47 8.62
C SER A 165 6.49 5.35 8.50
N ILE A 166 6.30 4.26 9.23
CA ILE A 166 7.16 3.07 9.18
C ILE A 166 7.20 2.42 7.80
N ALA A 167 6.06 2.32 7.10
CA ALA A 167 5.99 1.74 5.75
C ALA A 167 6.67 2.61 4.68
N MET A 168 6.91 3.88 5.02
CA MET A 168 7.65 4.85 4.22
C MET A 168 9.10 5.02 4.69
N GLY A 169 9.51 4.33 5.76
CA GLY A 169 10.87 4.41 6.30
C GLY A 169 11.18 5.72 7.03
N TYR A 170 10.18 6.46 7.48
CA TYR A 170 10.38 7.60 8.35
C TYR A 170 10.45 7.15 9.81
N PRO A 171 11.48 7.58 10.57
CA PRO A 171 11.59 7.23 11.97
C PRO A 171 10.43 7.81 12.78
N ALA A 172 10.03 7.11 13.84
CA ALA A 172 9.11 7.67 14.81
C ALA A 172 9.73 8.88 15.52
N PRO A 173 8.95 9.91 15.87
CA PRO A 173 9.44 10.96 16.72
C PRO A 173 9.80 10.43 18.12
N ASP A 174 10.64 11.16 18.85
CA ASP A 174 11.03 10.79 20.21
C ASP A 174 9.80 10.60 21.11
N GLY A 175 9.77 9.50 21.84
CA GLY A 175 8.65 9.16 22.74
C GLY A 175 7.43 8.56 22.04
N TYR A 176 7.51 8.26 20.74
CA TYR A 176 6.47 7.55 19.99
C TYR A 176 6.91 6.12 19.63
N TYR A 177 5.99 5.17 19.72
CA TYR A 177 6.22 3.77 19.40
C TYR A 177 5.32 3.31 18.26
N TYR A 178 5.82 2.46 17.37
CA TYR A 178 5.10 2.03 16.16
C TYR A 178 3.89 1.13 16.41
N LEU A 179 3.85 0.45 17.54
CA LEU A 179 2.71 -0.37 17.97
C LEU A 179 2.07 0.25 19.22
N PRO A 180 0.82 -0.09 19.53
CA PRO A 180 0.18 0.38 20.76
C PRO A 180 1.05 0.08 21.99
N GLU A 181 1.14 1.03 22.91
CA GLU A 181 1.84 0.83 24.18
C GLU A 181 0.99 -0.07 25.08
N GLY A 182 1.44 -1.30 25.30
CA GLY A 182 0.76 -2.24 26.20
C GLY A 182 1.56 -3.54 26.33
N LYS A 183 1.69 -4.06 27.52
CA LYS A 183 2.45 -5.27 27.82
C LYS A 183 1.63 -6.49 27.39
N ASP A 184 2.24 -7.41 26.67
CA ASP A 184 1.79 -8.78 26.35
C ASP A 184 0.49 -8.98 25.54
N ASP A 185 -0.28 -7.93 25.19
CA ASP A 185 -1.58 -8.03 24.49
C ASP A 185 -1.71 -7.09 23.29
N ASP A 186 -0.60 -6.54 22.80
CA ASP A 186 -0.55 -5.48 21.78
C ASP A 186 -1.30 -5.86 20.49
N MET A 187 -1.18 -7.12 20.05
CA MET A 187 -1.85 -7.57 18.83
C MET A 187 -3.37 -7.76 18.99
N LYS A 188 -3.89 -7.95 20.20
CA LYS A 188 -5.33 -8.01 20.43
C LYS A 188 -6.00 -6.64 20.37
N SER A 189 -5.27 -5.61 20.79
CA SER A 189 -5.74 -4.23 20.73
C SER A 189 -5.50 -3.57 19.36
N PHE A 190 -4.62 -4.15 18.53
CA PHE A 190 -4.23 -3.61 17.23
C PHE A 190 -5.40 -3.32 16.29
N PRO A 191 -6.40 -4.23 16.07
CA PRO A 191 -7.52 -3.93 15.19
C PRO A 191 -8.36 -2.73 15.66
N LEU A 192 -8.55 -2.59 16.97
CA LEU A 192 -9.28 -1.46 17.54
C LEU A 192 -8.49 -0.15 17.34
N TRP A 193 -7.20 -0.16 17.67
CA TRP A 193 -6.32 0.98 17.55
C TRP A 193 -6.20 1.47 16.10
N VAL A 194 -5.96 0.58 15.14
CA VAL A 194 -5.74 0.93 13.73
C VAL A 194 -7.00 1.43 13.03
N THR A 195 -8.19 1.03 13.52
CA THR A 195 -9.47 1.43 12.94
C THR A 195 -10.13 2.59 13.69
N SER A 196 -9.47 3.16 14.71
CA SER A 196 -9.97 4.29 15.48
C SER A 196 -9.82 5.62 14.71
N TYR A 197 -10.52 6.64 15.21
CA TYR A 197 -10.42 8.02 14.76
C TYR A 197 -9.59 8.83 15.75
N TYR A 198 -8.78 9.74 15.19
CA TYR A 198 -7.92 10.64 15.98
C TYR A 198 -8.14 12.08 15.55
N THR A 199 -7.75 13.03 16.40
CA THR A 199 -7.70 14.45 16.03
C THR A 199 -6.27 14.94 16.23
N HIS A 200 -5.65 15.34 15.14
CA HIS A 200 -4.30 15.88 15.13
C HIS A 200 -4.34 17.38 14.86
N GLY A 201 -3.42 18.12 15.49
CA GLY A 201 -3.05 19.44 15.01
C GLY A 201 -2.01 19.37 13.89
N GLU A 202 -1.25 20.45 13.71
CA GLU A 202 -0.28 20.58 12.62
C GLU A 202 1.18 20.47 13.10
N THR A 203 1.40 20.17 14.38
CA THR A 203 2.73 20.08 15.00
C THR A 203 2.90 18.78 15.78
N LEU A 204 4.16 18.43 16.09
CA LEU A 204 4.47 17.24 16.88
C LEU A 204 3.78 17.23 18.25
N GLU A 205 3.72 18.40 18.91
CA GLU A 205 3.09 18.55 20.24
C GLU A 205 1.58 18.30 20.21
N THR A 206 0.97 18.49 19.05
CA THR A 206 -0.48 18.32 18.84
C THR A 206 -0.81 17.01 18.10
N LEU A 207 0.19 16.18 17.85
CA LEU A 207 0.03 14.85 17.24
C LEU A 207 -0.55 13.87 18.26
N SER A 208 -1.83 13.52 18.13
CA SER A 208 -2.55 12.71 19.12
C SER A 208 -2.24 11.23 19.02
N ARG A 209 -2.08 10.57 20.17
CA ARG A 209 -2.06 9.11 20.32
C ARG A 209 -3.36 8.56 20.92
N THR A 210 -4.23 9.44 21.36
CA THR A 210 -5.49 9.09 22.01
C THR A 210 -6.60 9.03 20.98
N ALA A 211 -7.24 7.87 20.87
CA ALA A 211 -8.41 7.67 20.02
C ALA A 211 -9.60 8.50 20.57
N LEU A 212 -10.48 8.89 19.65
CA LEU A 212 -11.73 9.54 20.00
C LEU A 212 -12.76 8.49 20.46
N ASP A 213 -13.67 8.90 21.34
CA ASP A 213 -14.84 8.11 21.70
C ASP A 213 -15.92 8.13 20.59
N ASP A 214 -15.97 9.23 19.83
CA ASP A 214 -16.89 9.46 18.71
C ASP A 214 -16.18 10.24 17.59
N PRO A 215 -16.16 9.76 16.33
CA PRO A 215 -16.74 8.51 15.86
C PRO A 215 -16.09 7.26 16.47
N ARG A 216 -16.89 6.18 16.57
CA ARG A 216 -16.38 4.88 17.06
C ARG A 216 -15.41 4.26 16.05
N PRO A 217 -14.48 3.41 16.50
CA PRO A 217 -13.63 2.64 15.62
C PRO A 217 -14.42 1.86 14.56
N THR A 218 -13.96 1.87 13.31
CA THR A 218 -14.62 1.20 12.18
C THR A 218 -14.94 -0.27 12.46
N ILE A 219 -14.03 -0.99 13.11
CA ILE A 219 -14.22 -2.42 13.41
C ILE A 219 -15.47 -2.69 14.28
N LEU A 220 -15.89 -1.74 15.10
CA LEU A 220 -17.08 -1.89 15.94
C LEU A 220 -18.40 -1.76 15.14
N ALA A 221 -18.35 -1.26 13.90
CA ALA A 221 -19.45 -1.21 12.96
C ALA A 221 -19.48 -2.41 11.99
N MET A 222 -18.41 -3.21 11.95
CA MET A 222 -18.33 -4.39 11.10
C MET A 222 -19.13 -5.56 11.68
N SER A 223 -19.75 -6.36 10.81
CA SER A 223 -20.36 -7.63 11.23
C SER A 223 -19.27 -8.66 11.57
N ALA A 224 -19.62 -9.69 12.35
CA ALA A 224 -18.70 -10.78 12.67
C ALA A 224 -18.20 -11.50 11.39
N GLU A 225 -19.08 -11.67 10.39
CA GLU A 225 -18.72 -12.27 9.08
C GLU A 225 -17.70 -11.36 8.34
N ASP A 226 -17.90 -10.06 8.37
CA ASP A 226 -16.97 -9.11 7.75
C ASP A 226 -15.60 -9.14 8.42
N ILE A 227 -15.56 -9.21 9.74
CA ILE A 227 -14.30 -9.30 10.50
C ILE A 227 -13.58 -10.61 10.15
N GLU A 228 -14.28 -11.74 10.10
CA GLU A 228 -13.70 -13.04 9.76
C GLU A 228 -13.12 -13.07 8.35
N LEU A 229 -13.78 -12.43 7.37
CA LEU A 229 -13.31 -12.36 5.99
C LEU A 229 -12.20 -11.36 5.78
N ALA A 230 -12.28 -10.21 6.44
CA ALA A 230 -11.37 -9.08 6.23
C ALA A 230 -10.05 -9.22 6.99
N PHE A 231 -10.01 -9.91 8.13
CA PHE A 231 -8.81 -10.03 8.94
C PHE A 231 -8.15 -11.40 8.81
N TYR A 232 -6.83 -11.41 8.67
CA TYR A 232 -6.01 -12.60 8.57
C TYR A 232 -4.71 -12.43 9.35
N VAL A 233 -4.65 -13.00 10.55
CA VAL A 233 -3.59 -12.76 11.54
C VAL A 233 -2.24 -13.45 11.24
N PRO A 234 -2.15 -14.66 10.64
CA PRO A 234 -0.88 -15.40 10.56
C PRO A 234 0.34 -14.62 10.07
N PRO A 235 0.27 -13.75 9.03
CA PRO A 235 1.44 -12.99 8.58
C PRO A 235 1.96 -11.95 9.58
N SER A 236 1.14 -11.56 10.57
CA SER A 236 1.48 -10.58 11.61
C SER A 236 1.90 -11.20 12.94
N LEU A 237 1.93 -12.53 13.05
CA LEU A 237 2.55 -13.20 14.20
C LEU A 237 4.07 -12.91 14.24
N PRO A 238 4.75 -13.07 15.38
CA PRO A 238 6.17 -12.71 15.52
C PRO A 238 7.09 -13.28 14.45
N ASP A 239 6.81 -14.50 13.97
CA ASP A 239 7.57 -15.17 12.90
C ASP A 239 6.85 -15.10 11.55
N GLY A 240 5.74 -14.38 11.45
CA GLY A 240 5.01 -14.15 10.21
C GLY A 240 5.79 -13.21 9.27
N VAL A 241 5.65 -13.43 7.97
CA VAL A 241 6.45 -12.71 6.95
C VAL A 241 6.27 -11.20 7.01
N ASP A 242 5.05 -10.72 7.23
CA ASP A 242 4.82 -9.26 7.32
C ASP A 242 5.46 -8.65 8.56
N MET A 243 5.42 -9.36 9.69
CA MET A 243 6.08 -8.89 10.92
C MET A 243 7.61 -8.93 10.79
N LEU A 244 8.15 -9.97 10.17
CA LEU A 244 9.58 -10.06 9.84
C LEU A 244 9.97 -8.92 8.90
N LEU A 245 9.18 -8.66 7.86
CA LEU A 245 9.41 -7.57 6.92
C LEU A 245 9.40 -6.19 7.61
N LEU A 246 8.39 -5.91 8.44
CA LEU A 246 8.31 -4.64 9.17
C LEU A 246 9.52 -4.44 10.08
N ARG A 247 9.80 -5.43 10.92
CA ARG A 247 10.89 -5.34 11.90
C ARG A 247 12.28 -5.24 11.24
N ASN A 248 12.53 -6.07 10.24
CA ASN A 248 13.82 -6.15 9.59
C ASN A 248 14.00 -5.03 8.56
N GLY A 249 12.92 -4.66 7.86
CA GLY A 249 12.92 -3.53 6.93
C GLY A 249 13.19 -2.20 7.63
N LEU A 250 12.66 -2.00 8.84
CA LEU A 250 12.95 -0.82 9.65
C LEU A 250 14.43 -0.80 10.08
N LYS A 251 14.92 -1.91 10.64
CA LYS A 251 16.32 -2.03 11.14
C LYS A 251 17.35 -1.85 10.04
N SER A 252 17.10 -2.41 8.87
CA SER A 252 18.02 -2.33 7.74
C SER A 252 17.90 -1.04 6.91
N GLY A 253 16.99 -0.12 7.25
CA GLY A 253 16.71 1.08 6.44
C GLY A 253 16.10 0.77 5.07
N LEU A 254 15.51 -0.41 4.88
CA LEU A 254 14.96 -0.87 3.60
C LEU A 254 13.90 0.11 3.06
N PHE A 255 12.91 0.45 3.89
CA PHE A 255 11.78 1.28 3.44
C PHE A 255 12.21 2.70 3.06
N GLU A 256 13.21 3.25 3.76
CA GLU A 256 13.82 4.53 3.39
C GLU A 256 14.47 4.45 2.01
N ARG A 257 15.34 3.45 1.77
CA ARG A 257 15.99 3.27 0.47
C ARG A 257 15.01 3.09 -0.66
N LEU A 258 13.96 2.29 -0.46
CA LEU A 258 12.91 2.05 -1.44
C LEU A 258 12.10 3.32 -1.74
N ARG A 259 11.75 4.10 -0.72
CA ARG A 259 11.10 5.40 -0.89
C ARG A 259 11.99 6.36 -1.67
N MET A 260 13.26 6.46 -1.29
CA MET A 260 14.23 7.32 -1.97
C MET A 260 14.34 6.96 -3.46
N ALA A 261 14.46 5.68 -3.78
CA ALA A 261 14.53 5.20 -5.17
C ALA A 261 13.22 5.41 -5.95
N ALA A 262 12.07 5.36 -5.27
CA ALA A 262 10.77 5.60 -5.89
C ALA A 262 10.51 7.08 -6.18
N VAL A 263 10.92 7.97 -5.27
CA VAL A 263 10.56 9.39 -5.29
C VAL A 263 11.61 10.23 -6.02
N PHE A 264 12.89 9.90 -5.90
CA PHE A 264 13.97 10.63 -6.55
C PHE A 264 14.48 9.88 -7.78
N VAL A 265 14.30 10.53 -8.92
CA VAL A 265 14.71 9.95 -10.21
C VAL A 265 16.16 10.34 -10.47
N PRO A 266 17.05 9.40 -10.84
CA PRO A 266 18.42 9.74 -11.20
C PRO A 266 18.46 10.71 -12.38
N ASP A 267 19.39 11.67 -12.35
CA ASP A 267 19.57 12.65 -13.42
C ASP A 267 19.83 11.95 -14.76
N GLY A 268 19.15 12.42 -15.79
CA GLY A 268 19.29 11.88 -17.14
C GLY A 268 18.52 10.59 -17.40
N THR A 269 17.66 10.14 -16.47
CA THR A 269 16.77 9.02 -16.72
C THR A 269 15.60 9.46 -17.62
N GLU A 270 15.48 8.87 -18.82
CA GLU A 270 14.45 9.20 -19.82
C GLU A 270 13.54 7.99 -20.13
N ASP A 271 13.45 7.01 -19.24
CA ASP A 271 12.56 5.86 -19.43
C ASP A 271 11.09 6.21 -19.20
N GLY A 272 10.18 5.37 -19.69
CA GLY A 272 8.74 5.56 -19.52
C GLY A 272 8.28 5.61 -18.07
N TRP A 273 9.05 5.05 -17.14
CA TRP A 273 8.74 5.03 -15.70
C TRP A 273 8.85 6.40 -15.04
N CYS A 274 9.63 7.33 -15.59
CA CYS A 274 9.72 8.71 -15.09
C CYS A 274 8.38 9.45 -15.17
N ASN A 275 7.51 9.05 -16.10
CA ASN A 275 6.20 9.66 -16.30
C ASN A 275 5.12 9.12 -15.36
N VAL A 276 5.39 7.99 -14.68
CA VAL A 276 4.46 7.40 -13.71
C VAL A 276 4.37 8.28 -12.48
N GLU A 277 3.18 8.79 -12.18
CA GLU A 277 2.93 9.63 -11.02
C GLU A 277 3.01 8.83 -9.72
N PHE A 278 3.67 9.37 -8.70
CA PHE A 278 3.56 8.90 -7.33
C PHE A 278 2.54 9.75 -6.58
N ARG A 279 1.49 9.14 -6.02
CA ARG A 279 0.50 9.83 -5.20
C ARG A 279 0.62 9.42 -3.75
N TYR A 280 0.74 10.41 -2.86
CA TYR A 280 0.60 10.21 -1.43
C TYR A 280 -0.85 10.56 -1.05
N PHE A 281 -1.65 9.55 -0.74
CA PHE A 281 -3.03 9.71 -0.31
C PHE A 281 -3.12 9.43 1.19
N TRP A 282 -3.67 10.34 1.98
CA TRP A 282 -3.72 10.21 3.42
C TRP A 282 -5.04 10.70 4.01
N CYS A 283 -5.42 10.11 5.16
CA CYS A 283 -6.61 10.41 5.93
C CYS A 283 -6.22 11.20 7.18
N ASP A 284 -6.83 12.35 7.40
CA ASP A 284 -6.38 13.28 8.44
C ASP A 284 -6.84 12.94 9.87
N ARG A 285 -7.72 11.93 10.02
CA ARG A 285 -8.12 11.36 11.31
C ARG A 285 -7.61 9.92 11.51
N SER A 286 -6.59 9.52 10.78
CA SER A 286 -5.91 8.24 10.90
C SER A 286 -5.00 8.20 12.14
N LEU A 287 -4.32 7.06 12.37
CA LEU A 287 -3.33 6.95 13.45
C LEU A 287 -2.17 7.94 13.26
N TRP A 288 -1.50 8.33 14.36
CA TRP A 288 -0.46 9.37 14.39
C TRP A 288 0.66 9.19 13.35
N GLN A 289 0.94 7.95 12.96
CA GLN A 289 1.98 7.63 11.97
C GLN A 289 1.68 8.22 10.59
N VAL A 290 0.40 8.39 10.25
CA VAL A 290 -0.01 8.90 8.94
C VAL A 290 0.27 10.40 8.80
N PRO A 291 -0.24 11.30 9.66
CA PRO A 291 0.13 12.71 9.60
C PRO A 291 1.64 12.93 9.78
N TRP A 292 2.31 12.18 10.65
CA TRP A 292 3.77 12.25 10.76
C TRP A 292 4.47 11.87 9.46
N GLY A 293 4.00 10.82 8.79
CA GLY A 293 4.53 10.37 7.50
C GLY A 293 4.42 11.42 6.40
N ILE A 294 3.26 12.08 6.27
CA ILE A 294 3.08 13.12 5.24
C ILE A 294 3.87 14.39 5.57
N TRP A 295 3.99 14.80 6.83
CA TRP A 295 4.83 15.94 7.20
C TRP A 295 6.30 15.67 6.89
N SER A 296 6.80 14.47 7.20
CA SER A 296 8.16 14.04 6.87
C SER A 296 8.39 14.02 5.36
N PHE A 297 7.41 13.50 4.59
CA PHE A 297 7.48 13.48 3.12
C PHE A 297 7.53 14.91 2.54
N ASN A 298 6.70 15.82 3.02
CA ASN A 298 6.72 17.21 2.57
C ASN A 298 8.06 17.88 2.84
N ALA A 299 8.60 17.72 4.05
CA ALA A 299 9.90 18.29 4.42
C ALA A 299 11.03 17.72 3.55
N GLU A 300 10.99 16.42 3.25
CA GLU A 300 11.96 15.76 2.37
C GLU A 300 11.89 16.31 0.93
N ILE A 301 10.69 16.48 0.38
CA ILE A 301 10.48 17.03 -0.97
C ILE A 301 10.96 18.47 -1.06
N GLU A 302 10.65 19.31 -0.07
CA GLU A 302 11.12 20.72 -0.05
C GLU A 302 12.65 20.78 0.04
N SER A 303 13.27 20.00 0.93
CA SER A 303 14.73 19.93 1.01
C SER A 303 15.38 19.43 -0.30
N ALA A 304 14.77 18.47 -0.96
CA ALA A 304 15.25 17.96 -2.24
C ALA A 304 15.19 19.02 -3.34
N LYS A 305 14.11 19.81 -3.40
CA LYS A 305 13.96 20.93 -4.33
C LYS A 305 15.03 22.01 -4.10
N GLU A 306 15.30 22.36 -2.83
CA GLU A 306 16.35 23.31 -2.46
C GLU A 306 17.74 22.83 -2.91
N LEU A 307 17.98 21.53 -2.87
CA LEU A 307 19.22 20.89 -3.33
C LEU A 307 19.27 20.63 -4.84
N GLY A 308 18.24 21.03 -5.60
CA GLY A 308 18.15 20.82 -7.05
C GLY A 308 18.00 19.35 -7.48
N LYS A 309 17.58 18.47 -6.59
CA LYS A 309 17.35 17.05 -6.94
C LYS A 309 16.11 16.89 -7.81
N GLN A 310 16.17 15.98 -8.77
CA GLN A 310 15.03 15.64 -9.60
C GLN A 310 14.03 14.78 -8.80
N VAL A 311 12.83 15.32 -8.60
CA VAL A 311 11.74 14.64 -7.89
C VAL A 311 10.75 14.09 -8.91
N ARG A 312 10.34 12.84 -8.76
CA ARG A 312 9.27 12.22 -9.56
C ARG A 312 8.01 13.08 -9.51
N ARG A 313 7.29 13.14 -10.65
CA ARG A 313 5.95 13.73 -10.66
C ARG A 313 5.12 13.12 -9.53
N HIS A 314 4.62 13.95 -8.63
CA HIS A 314 3.85 13.50 -7.47
C HIS A 314 2.65 14.40 -7.20
N SER A 315 1.69 13.85 -6.50
CA SER A 315 0.55 14.58 -5.94
C SER A 315 0.27 14.12 -4.52
N ILE A 316 -0.36 15.00 -3.74
CA ILE A 316 -0.76 14.72 -2.35
C ILE A 316 -2.26 14.93 -2.26
N VAL A 317 -2.97 13.90 -1.82
CA VAL A 317 -4.42 13.93 -1.62
C VAL A 317 -4.72 13.72 -0.14
N ARG A 318 -5.43 14.68 0.46
CA ARG A 318 -5.94 14.59 1.82
C ARG A 318 -7.41 14.23 1.82
N MET A 319 -7.77 13.13 2.48
CA MET A 319 -9.16 12.78 2.75
C MET A 319 -9.55 13.29 4.15
N SER A 320 -10.18 14.46 4.17
CA SER A 320 -10.54 15.12 5.42
C SER A 320 -11.67 14.42 6.14
N GLY A 321 -11.54 14.24 7.46
CA GLY A 321 -12.53 13.59 8.32
C GLY A 321 -12.45 12.07 8.35
N ALA A 322 -11.66 11.42 7.49
CA ALA A 322 -11.53 9.97 7.42
C ALA A 322 -10.41 9.44 8.34
N ASN A 323 -10.62 8.24 8.87
CA ASN A 323 -9.60 7.46 9.57
C ASN A 323 -8.84 6.54 8.60
N HIS A 324 -8.04 5.61 9.14
CA HIS A 324 -7.28 4.63 8.36
C HIS A 324 -8.15 3.74 7.47
N CYS A 325 -9.43 3.62 7.77
CA CYS A 325 -10.40 2.76 7.10
C CYS A 325 -11.39 3.53 6.22
N GLY A 326 -11.01 4.68 5.65
CA GLY A 326 -11.88 5.47 4.79
C GLY A 326 -12.50 4.68 3.63
N HIS A 327 -11.82 3.65 3.12
CA HIS A 327 -12.35 2.71 2.13
C HIS A 327 -13.51 1.84 2.63
N TRP A 328 -13.64 1.67 3.94
CA TRP A 328 -14.75 0.96 4.57
C TRP A 328 -15.89 1.90 4.95
N ASP A 329 -15.57 3.01 5.61
CA ASP A 329 -16.56 3.94 6.15
C ASP A 329 -17.16 4.88 5.09
N GLU A 330 -16.34 5.30 4.10
CA GLU A 330 -16.71 6.20 3.01
C GLU A 330 -16.25 5.65 1.64
N PRO A 331 -16.69 4.45 1.23
CA PRO A 331 -16.11 3.73 0.09
C PRO A 331 -16.25 4.47 -1.24
N GLU A 332 -17.37 5.12 -1.50
CA GLU A 332 -17.58 5.85 -2.76
C GLU A 332 -16.65 7.08 -2.85
N ARG A 333 -16.52 7.84 -1.76
CA ARG A 333 -15.62 8.99 -1.70
C ARG A 333 -14.18 8.57 -1.87
N THR A 334 -13.77 7.52 -1.18
CA THR A 334 -12.41 6.97 -1.27
C THR A 334 -12.11 6.49 -2.67
N LEU A 335 -13.00 5.70 -3.27
CA LEU A 335 -12.80 5.18 -4.63
C LEU A 335 -12.69 6.31 -5.65
N LYS A 336 -13.55 7.33 -5.58
CA LYS A 336 -13.46 8.52 -6.43
C LYS A 336 -12.12 9.24 -6.31
N LEU A 337 -11.63 9.44 -5.09
CA LEU A 337 -10.33 10.11 -4.85
C LEU A 337 -9.14 9.27 -5.35
N LEU A 338 -9.21 7.94 -5.27
CA LEU A 338 -8.16 7.06 -5.78
C LEU A 338 -8.07 7.12 -7.31
N VAL A 339 -9.19 7.16 -8.03
CA VAL A 339 -9.21 7.08 -9.50
C VAL A 339 -9.21 8.46 -10.19
N SER A 340 -9.51 9.54 -9.46
CA SER A 340 -9.60 10.89 -10.03
C SER A 340 -8.23 11.48 -10.39
N ASP A 341 -8.26 12.51 -11.26
CA ASP A 341 -7.09 13.34 -11.60
C ASP A 341 -6.92 14.56 -10.70
N ALA A 342 -7.59 14.55 -9.54
CA ALA A 342 -7.62 15.69 -8.63
C ALA A 342 -6.24 16.14 -8.17
#